data_22c76edee6e02784db92cb9f66faefec
#
_entry.id   22c76edee6e02784db92cb9f66faefec
#
_cell.length_a   1.000
_cell.length_b   1.000
_cell.length_c   1.000
_cell.angle_alpha   90.00
_cell.angle_beta   90.00
_cell.angle_gamma   90.00
#
_symmetry.space_group_name_H-M   'P 1'
#
loop_
_entity.id
_entity.type
_entity.pdbx_description
1 polymer ?
#
loop_
_entity_poly.entity_id
_entity_poly.type
_entity_poly.pdbx_seq_one_letter_code
_entity_poly.pdbx_strand_id
1 'polypeptide(L)'
;SYDNYSLVNGEMLDYFFTNLEIVRRLGLETKTPFWNCILANSHFNYMEPSDATFNIQVYSTLAYGGRGIQYFTYFSPDVGNYRLAAIDQFGNKTATWDLLRRINNQIHALAPVMTQLRSTGVYHYPEPPQQGHPFSESRLVKSIEMRQRLVRTLAQPRFLVGEFEDAQGRPYLMIVNKDLANSFQFSVELKKPGGKLVRYSPYSGKPEPFGREMDWLAPGAGVLLRID
;
A
#
# COMPACT_ATOMS: atom_id res chain seq x y z
N SER A 1 1.12 -17.64 -4.32
CA SER A 1 0.43 -16.44 -4.84
C SER A 1 -1.06 -16.63 -4.86
N TYR A 2 -1.80 -15.55 -4.84
CA TYR A 2 -3.25 -15.51 -4.99
C TYR A 2 -3.63 -14.24 -5.75
N ASP A 3 -4.86 -14.18 -6.24
CA ASP A 3 -5.45 -13.00 -6.87
C ASP A 3 -6.74 -12.59 -6.17
N ASN A 4 -6.96 -11.30 -6.10
CA ASN A 4 -8.18 -10.71 -5.57
C ASN A 4 -8.36 -9.31 -6.16
N TYR A 5 -9.32 -9.15 -7.07
CA TYR A 5 -9.58 -7.89 -7.75
C TYR A 5 -10.78 -7.20 -7.10
N SER A 6 -10.50 -6.17 -6.32
CA SER A 6 -11.47 -5.54 -5.41
C SER A 6 -11.66 -4.04 -5.65
N LEU A 7 -11.13 -3.51 -6.75
CA LEU A 7 -11.32 -2.11 -7.15
C LEU A 7 -12.57 -1.97 -7.99
N VAL A 8 -13.70 -1.62 -7.37
CA VAL A 8 -15.01 -1.58 -7.99
C VAL A 8 -15.71 -0.27 -7.62
N ASN A 9 -16.33 0.40 -8.59
CA ASN A 9 -17.16 1.59 -8.39
C ASN A 9 -16.50 2.74 -7.59
N GLY A 10 -15.20 2.94 -7.78
CA GLY A 10 -14.47 4.02 -7.11
C GLY A 10 -13.90 3.66 -5.73
N GLU A 11 -14.05 2.41 -5.29
CA GLU A 11 -13.64 1.96 -3.96
C GLU A 11 -12.79 0.69 -4.00
N MET A 12 -11.94 0.54 -2.97
CA MET A 12 -11.31 -0.73 -2.64
C MET A 12 -12.21 -1.45 -1.62
N LEU A 13 -12.75 -2.60 -2.02
CA LEU A 13 -13.63 -3.40 -1.16
C LEU A 13 -12.86 -4.06 -0.01
N ASP A 14 -13.48 -4.16 1.16
CA ASP A 14 -12.85 -4.65 2.39
C ASP A 14 -12.33 -6.08 2.30
N TYR A 15 -12.92 -6.95 1.48
CA TYR A 15 -12.44 -8.32 1.32
C TYR A 15 -11.04 -8.41 0.70
N PHE A 16 -10.53 -7.37 0.02
CA PHE A 16 -9.13 -7.27 -0.38
C PHE A 16 -8.20 -7.35 0.84
N PHE A 17 -8.49 -6.55 1.86
CA PHE A 17 -7.72 -6.52 3.08
C PHE A 17 -7.93 -7.78 3.94
N THR A 18 -9.15 -8.34 3.96
CA THR A 18 -9.44 -9.62 4.60
C THR A 18 -8.59 -10.74 4.04
N ASN A 19 -8.48 -10.84 2.70
CA ASN A 19 -7.62 -11.84 2.06
C ASN A 19 -6.14 -11.63 2.37
N LEU A 20 -5.67 -10.37 2.35
CA LEU A 20 -4.29 -10.04 2.73
C LEU A 20 -3.98 -10.49 4.16
N GLU A 21 -4.91 -10.31 5.12
CA GLU A 21 -4.70 -10.77 6.49
C GLU A 21 -4.65 -12.30 6.61
N ILE A 22 -5.54 -13.00 5.91
CA ILE A 22 -5.53 -14.47 5.87
C ILE A 22 -4.19 -14.99 5.35
N VAL A 23 -3.73 -14.45 4.21
CA VAL A 23 -2.48 -14.89 3.57
C VAL A 23 -1.25 -14.49 4.39
N ARG A 24 -1.27 -13.30 5.03
CA ARG A 24 -0.22 -12.88 5.97
C ARG A 24 -0.07 -13.87 7.13
N ARG A 25 -1.17 -14.20 7.80
CA ARG A 25 -1.15 -15.17 8.92
C ARG A 25 -0.63 -16.52 8.47
N LEU A 26 -1.14 -17.03 7.35
CA LEU A 26 -0.73 -18.31 6.80
C LEU A 26 0.77 -18.29 6.44
N GLY A 27 1.25 -17.21 5.82
CA GLY A 27 2.66 -17.03 5.48
C GLY A 27 3.57 -17.00 6.70
N LEU A 28 3.14 -16.37 7.80
CA LEU A 28 3.88 -16.35 9.07
C LEU A 28 3.90 -17.74 9.75
N GLU A 29 2.77 -18.43 9.78
CA GLU A 29 2.64 -19.78 10.38
C GLU A 29 3.49 -20.81 9.63
N THR A 30 3.43 -20.79 8.30
CA THR A 30 4.15 -21.75 7.44
C THR A 30 5.57 -21.31 7.10
N LYS A 31 5.98 -20.11 7.50
CA LYS A 31 7.25 -19.47 7.11
C LYS A 31 7.43 -19.36 5.58
N THR A 32 6.33 -19.23 4.86
CA THR A 32 6.30 -19.15 3.40
C THR A 32 5.99 -17.73 2.95
N PRO A 33 6.83 -17.09 2.11
CA PRO A 33 6.53 -15.78 1.56
C PRO A 33 5.32 -15.86 0.61
N PHE A 34 4.50 -14.81 0.58
CA PHE A 34 3.39 -14.72 -0.34
C PHE A 34 3.55 -13.61 -1.38
N TRP A 35 2.93 -13.82 -2.52
CA TRP A 35 2.83 -12.87 -3.62
C TRP A 35 1.36 -12.57 -3.91
N ASN A 36 1.06 -11.33 -4.24
CA ASN A 36 -0.27 -10.90 -4.62
C ASN A 36 -0.32 -10.59 -6.13
N CYS A 37 -1.30 -11.15 -6.82
CA CYS A 37 -1.60 -10.79 -8.20
C CYS A 37 -2.64 -9.67 -8.19
N ILE A 38 -2.23 -8.48 -8.62
CA ILE A 38 -3.05 -7.27 -8.58
C ILE A 38 -3.61 -6.92 -9.95
N LEU A 39 -4.71 -6.17 -9.95
CA LEU A 39 -5.38 -5.71 -11.17
C LEU A 39 -4.55 -4.65 -11.89
N ALA A 40 -4.23 -4.88 -13.17
CA ALA A 40 -3.47 -3.98 -14.02
C ALA A 40 -4.15 -3.65 -15.37
N ASN A 41 -5.43 -3.93 -15.48
CA ASN A 41 -6.29 -3.54 -16.59
C ASN A 41 -7.69 -3.21 -16.06
N SER A 42 -8.58 -2.77 -16.94
CA SER A 42 -10.00 -2.69 -16.65
C SER A 42 -10.77 -3.73 -17.44
N HIS A 43 -11.68 -4.43 -16.77
CA HIS A 43 -12.66 -5.34 -17.38
C HIS A 43 -13.84 -5.50 -16.44
N PHE A 44 -14.97 -6.02 -16.91
CA PHE A 44 -16.22 -5.99 -16.19
C PHE A 44 -16.52 -4.59 -15.65
N ASN A 45 -16.72 -4.43 -14.35
CA ASN A 45 -16.94 -3.16 -13.64
C ASN A 45 -15.75 -2.74 -12.77
N TYR A 46 -14.57 -3.35 -12.99
CA TYR A 46 -13.35 -2.93 -12.28
C TYR A 46 -12.88 -1.55 -12.74
N MET A 47 -12.31 -0.80 -11.77
CA MET A 47 -11.76 0.52 -12.01
C MET A 47 -10.67 0.52 -13.07
N GLU A 48 -10.54 1.63 -13.75
CA GLU A 48 -9.43 1.86 -14.68
C GLU A 48 -8.12 2.06 -13.93
N PRO A 49 -6.99 1.60 -14.52
CA PRO A 49 -5.66 1.82 -13.97
C PRO A 49 -5.34 3.29 -13.77
N SER A 50 -4.79 3.63 -12.61
CA SER A 50 -4.32 4.95 -12.24
C SER A 50 -3.19 4.84 -11.21
N ASP A 51 -2.48 5.95 -10.90
CA ASP A 51 -1.51 5.93 -9.80
C ASP A 51 -2.17 5.52 -8.48
N ALA A 52 -3.38 6.00 -8.18
CA ALA A 52 -4.10 5.64 -6.95
C ALA A 52 -4.44 4.15 -6.88
N THR A 53 -4.94 3.56 -7.99
CA THR A 53 -5.32 2.15 -8.02
C THR A 53 -4.12 1.20 -7.94
N PHE A 54 -2.97 1.56 -8.52
CA PHE A 54 -1.73 0.81 -8.31
C PHE A 54 -1.16 1.00 -6.92
N ASN A 55 -1.10 2.23 -6.44
CA ASN A 55 -0.58 2.55 -5.12
C ASN A 55 -1.29 1.74 -4.03
N ILE A 56 -2.64 1.80 -3.98
CA ILE A 56 -3.38 1.11 -2.91
C ILE A 56 -3.15 -0.40 -2.91
N GLN A 57 -3.12 -1.04 -4.08
CA GLN A 57 -2.88 -2.47 -4.18
C GLN A 57 -1.46 -2.84 -3.78
N VAL A 58 -0.46 -2.11 -4.26
CA VAL A 58 0.96 -2.38 -4.00
C VAL A 58 1.31 -2.08 -2.55
N TYR A 59 1.06 -0.85 -2.08
CA TYR A 59 1.45 -0.46 -0.73
C TYR A 59 0.70 -1.21 0.36
N SER A 60 -0.58 -1.57 0.13
CA SER A 60 -1.29 -2.45 1.06
C SER A 60 -0.66 -3.85 1.07
N THR A 61 -0.32 -4.43 -0.08
CA THR A 61 0.37 -5.73 -0.13
C THR A 61 1.69 -5.68 0.63
N LEU A 62 2.48 -4.61 0.46
CA LEU A 62 3.73 -4.42 1.21
C LEU A 62 3.46 -4.25 2.71
N ALA A 63 2.42 -3.51 3.12
CA ALA A 63 2.05 -3.30 4.52
C ALA A 63 1.67 -4.61 5.23
N TYR A 64 1.11 -5.56 4.50
CA TYR A 64 0.85 -6.91 4.99
C TYR A 64 2.05 -7.86 4.92
N GLY A 65 3.20 -7.40 4.43
CA GLY A 65 4.44 -8.19 4.35
C GLY A 65 4.55 -9.05 3.08
N GLY A 66 3.79 -8.74 2.04
CA GLY A 66 3.94 -9.39 0.73
C GLY A 66 5.35 -9.26 0.16
N ARG A 67 5.84 -10.30 -0.48
CA ARG A 67 7.22 -10.41 -1.00
C ARG A 67 7.31 -10.29 -2.51
N GLY A 68 6.20 -10.27 -3.20
CA GLY A 68 6.15 -10.11 -4.63
C GLY A 68 4.80 -9.61 -5.12
N ILE A 69 4.83 -8.96 -6.26
CA ILE A 69 3.66 -8.44 -6.96
C ILE A 69 3.63 -9.05 -8.36
N GLN A 70 2.49 -9.58 -8.74
CA GLN A 70 2.15 -10.01 -10.10
C GLN A 70 1.04 -9.11 -10.64
N TYR A 71 0.89 -9.05 -11.95
CA TYR A 71 -0.06 -8.15 -12.61
C TYR A 71 -1.00 -8.92 -13.53
N PHE A 72 -2.28 -8.73 -13.35
CA PHE A 72 -3.32 -9.21 -14.27
C PHE A 72 -3.96 -8.02 -14.99
N THR A 73 -3.72 -7.80 -16.30
CA THR A 73 -2.78 -8.50 -17.18
C THR A 73 -1.78 -7.53 -17.79
N TYR A 74 -0.69 -8.07 -18.37
CA TYR A 74 0.29 -7.26 -19.08
C TYR A 74 -0.24 -6.74 -20.41
N PHE A 75 -1.04 -7.53 -21.12
CA PHE A 75 -1.68 -7.11 -22.37
C PHE A 75 -3.21 -7.24 -22.28
N SER A 76 -3.94 -6.45 -23.08
CA SER A 76 -5.39 -6.51 -23.17
C SER A 76 -5.82 -7.65 -24.09
N PRO A 77 -6.49 -8.72 -23.58
CA PRO A 77 -7.07 -9.73 -24.45
C PRO A 77 -8.18 -9.14 -25.33
N ASP A 78 -8.32 -9.67 -26.55
CA ASP A 78 -9.41 -9.28 -27.47
C ASP A 78 -10.69 -10.05 -27.15
N VAL A 79 -11.18 -9.89 -25.93
CA VAL A 79 -12.42 -10.52 -25.45
C VAL A 79 -13.17 -9.59 -24.48
N GLY A 80 -14.49 -9.63 -24.52
CA GLY A 80 -15.33 -8.86 -23.60
C GLY A 80 -15.03 -7.37 -23.63
N ASN A 81 -14.89 -6.76 -22.46
CA ASN A 81 -14.56 -5.33 -22.30
C ASN A 81 -13.18 -5.09 -21.70
N TYR A 82 -12.23 -6.01 -21.91
CA TYR A 82 -10.87 -5.85 -21.46
C TYR A 82 -10.21 -4.65 -22.15
N ARG A 83 -9.61 -3.76 -21.36
CA ARG A 83 -8.97 -2.54 -21.86
C ARG A 83 -7.89 -2.04 -20.89
N LEU A 84 -7.08 -1.12 -21.38
CA LEU A 84 -6.11 -0.36 -20.59
C LEU A 84 -5.07 -1.23 -19.83
N ALA A 85 -4.75 -2.43 -20.34
CA ALA A 85 -3.56 -3.13 -19.87
C ALA A 85 -2.29 -2.38 -20.33
N ALA A 86 -1.11 -2.77 -19.88
CA ALA A 86 0.15 -2.13 -20.26
C ALA A 86 0.39 -2.13 -21.78
N ILE A 87 -0.03 -3.21 -22.44
CA ILE A 87 0.00 -3.36 -23.91
C ILE A 87 -1.43 -3.55 -24.40
N ASP A 88 -1.81 -2.82 -25.45
CA ASP A 88 -3.13 -2.95 -26.06
C ASP A 88 -3.21 -4.17 -27.01
N GLN A 89 -4.39 -4.42 -27.60
CA GLN A 89 -4.65 -5.52 -28.51
C GLN A 89 -3.78 -5.48 -29.80
N PHE A 90 -3.22 -4.33 -30.12
CA PHE A 90 -2.38 -4.11 -31.31
C PHE A 90 -0.87 -4.17 -31.01
N GLY A 91 -0.49 -4.43 -29.74
CA GLY A 91 0.90 -4.49 -29.31
C GLY A 91 1.52 -3.14 -28.92
N ASN A 92 0.73 -2.07 -28.82
CA ASN A 92 1.23 -0.76 -28.45
C ASN A 92 1.22 -0.56 -26.94
N LYS A 93 2.21 0.20 -26.43
CA LYS A 93 2.23 0.64 -25.02
C LYS A 93 1.10 1.62 -24.77
N THR A 94 0.37 1.39 -23.68
CA THR A 94 -0.64 2.33 -23.16
C THR A 94 -0.08 3.19 -22.04
N ALA A 95 -0.87 4.13 -21.52
CA ALA A 95 -0.52 4.91 -20.32
C ALA A 95 -0.26 4.00 -19.10
N THR A 96 -0.93 2.84 -19.01
CA THR A 96 -0.73 1.85 -17.94
C THR A 96 0.69 1.29 -17.92
N TRP A 97 1.38 1.21 -19.07
CA TRP A 97 2.78 0.80 -19.11
C TRP A 97 3.67 1.75 -18.30
N ASP A 98 3.44 3.06 -18.38
CA ASP A 98 4.19 4.05 -17.61
C ASP A 98 3.81 4.04 -16.12
N LEU A 99 2.53 3.79 -15.79
CA LEU A 99 2.09 3.57 -14.40
C LEU A 99 2.84 2.40 -13.78
N LEU A 100 2.86 1.23 -14.44
CA LEU A 100 3.58 0.04 -14.00
C LEU A 100 5.08 0.30 -13.84
N ARG A 101 5.69 0.99 -14.79
CA ARG A 101 7.12 1.34 -14.71
C ARG A 101 7.41 2.19 -13.47
N ARG A 102 6.58 3.20 -13.17
CA ARG A 102 6.76 4.05 -11.99
C ARG A 102 6.62 3.28 -10.70
N ILE A 103 5.55 2.51 -10.53
CA ILE A 103 5.33 1.76 -9.29
C ILE A 103 6.38 0.66 -9.09
N ASN A 104 6.82 -0.01 -10.16
CA ASN A 104 7.88 -1.01 -10.07
C ASN A 104 9.22 -0.38 -9.64
N ASN A 105 9.56 0.81 -10.14
CA ASN A 105 10.76 1.52 -9.68
C ASN A 105 10.69 1.81 -8.17
N GLN A 106 9.52 2.18 -7.65
CA GLN A 106 9.33 2.39 -6.20
C GLN A 106 9.48 1.08 -5.41
N ILE A 107 8.89 -0.02 -5.89
CA ILE A 107 9.05 -1.35 -5.30
C ILE A 107 10.53 -1.73 -5.26
N HIS A 108 11.25 -1.58 -6.36
CA HIS A 108 12.69 -1.88 -6.44
C HIS A 108 13.53 -1.04 -5.48
N ALA A 109 13.20 0.24 -5.33
CA ALA A 109 13.90 1.12 -4.38
C ALA A 109 13.69 0.70 -2.92
N LEU A 110 12.48 0.27 -2.55
CA LEU A 110 12.14 -0.16 -1.19
C LEU A 110 12.51 -1.62 -0.89
N ALA A 111 12.64 -2.47 -1.91
CA ALA A 111 12.85 -3.92 -1.77
C ALA A 111 14.04 -4.31 -0.87
N PRO A 112 15.22 -3.65 -0.94
CA PRO A 112 16.36 -4.00 -0.07
C PRO A 112 16.04 -3.93 1.42
N VAL A 113 15.14 -3.03 1.82
CA VAL A 113 14.67 -2.93 3.21
C VAL A 113 13.49 -3.86 3.44
N MET A 114 12.44 -3.77 2.63
CA MET A 114 11.20 -4.52 2.82
C MET A 114 11.40 -6.03 2.88
N THR A 115 12.34 -6.58 2.10
CA THR A 115 12.61 -8.02 2.09
C THR A 115 13.26 -8.53 3.38
N GLN A 116 13.83 -7.65 4.21
CA GLN A 116 14.42 -7.99 5.50
C GLN A 116 13.44 -7.87 6.67
N LEU A 117 12.23 -7.32 6.44
CA LEU A 117 11.29 -7.03 7.51
C LEU A 117 10.34 -8.20 7.75
N ARG A 118 10.03 -8.50 9.00
CA ARG A 118 8.98 -9.44 9.42
C ARG A 118 7.76 -8.66 9.89
N SER A 119 6.59 -8.96 9.33
CA SER A 119 5.33 -8.34 9.77
C SER A 119 4.99 -8.77 11.19
N THR A 120 4.63 -7.80 12.03
CA THR A 120 4.23 -8.00 13.43
C THR A 120 2.77 -7.65 13.69
N GLY A 121 2.13 -6.89 12.81
CA GLY A 121 0.70 -6.55 12.87
C GLY A 121 0.29 -5.64 11.74
N VAL A 122 -1.01 -5.60 11.43
CA VAL A 122 -1.61 -4.64 10.50
C VAL A 122 -2.89 -4.11 11.12
N TYR A 123 -3.04 -2.79 11.13
CA TYR A 123 -4.10 -2.09 11.85
C TYR A 123 -4.80 -1.09 10.93
N HIS A 124 -6.13 -0.98 11.03
CA HIS A 124 -6.95 -0.15 10.15
C HIS A 124 -7.67 0.97 10.88
N TYR A 125 -7.84 2.08 10.17
CA TYR A 125 -8.66 3.21 10.59
C TYR A 125 -9.56 3.68 9.42
N PRO A 126 -10.84 4.06 9.66
CA PRO A 126 -11.52 3.97 10.95
C PRO A 126 -11.88 2.53 11.35
N GLU A 127 -12.43 1.73 10.44
CA GLU A 127 -12.88 0.37 10.71
C GLU A 127 -11.94 -0.67 10.09
N PRO A 128 -11.66 -1.78 10.80
CA PRO A 128 -10.92 -2.90 10.24
C PRO A 128 -11.83 -3.72 9.31
N PRO A 129 -11.24 -4.39 8.30
CA PRO A 129 -11.95 -5.42 7.54
C PRO A 129 -12.25 -6.64 8.43
N GLN A 130 -13.06 -7.56 7.93
CA GLN A 130 -13.30 -8.82 8.61
C GLN A 130 -11.95 -9.53 8.89
N GLN A 131 -11.75 -10.04 10.09
CA GLN A 131 -10.51 -10.62 10.60
C GLN A 131 -9.32 -9.65 10.71
N GLY A 132 -9.50 -8.37 10.41
CA GLY A 132 -8.50 -7.33 10.62
C GLY A 132 -8.49 -6.79 12.04
N HIS A 133 -7.54 -5.90 12.33
CA HIS A 133 -7.37 -5.28 13.64
C HIS A 133 -7.64 -3.77 13.57
N PRO A 134 -8.34 -3.19 14.55
CA PRO A 134 -8.54 -1.75 14.61
C PRO A 134 -7.23 -1.02 14.96
N PHE A 135 -7.09 0.20 14.50
CA PHE A 135 -5.89 1.01 14.75
C PHE A 135 -5.60 1.24 16.24
N SER A 136 -6.61 1.21 17.10
CA SER A 136 -6.45 1.30 18.56
C SER A 136 -5.56 0.19 19.16
N GLU A 137 -5.43 -0.95 18.49
CA GLU A 137 -4.57 -2.07 18.88
C GLU A 137 -3.11 -1.93 18.41
N SER A 138 -2.77 -0.90 17.59
CA SER A 138 -1.38 -0.65 17.17
C SER A 138 -0.45 -0.62 18.39
N ARG A 139 0.68 -1.29 18.31
CA ARG A 139 1.62 -1.39 19.42
C ARG A 139 2.66 -0.28 19.41
N LEU A 140 2.95 0.28 18.24
CA LEU A 140 3.99 1.27 18.02
C LEU A 140 3.44 2.69 17.91
N VAL A 141 2.25 2.86 17.30
CA VAL A 141 1.69 4.17 16.97
C VAL A 141 0.55 4.52 17.93
N LYS A 142 0.61 5.73 18.49
CA LYS A 142 -0.42 6.28 19.37
C LYS A 142 -1.51 6.99 18.57
N SER A 143 -1.10 7.86 17.63
CA SER A 143 -2.02 8.58 16.75
C SER A 143 -1.38 8.89 15.40
N ILE A 144 -2.23 9.03 14.37
CA ILE A 144 -1.87 9.58 13.06
C ILE A 144 -2.85 10.71 12.79
N GLU A 145 -2.34 11.92 12.62
CA GLU A 145 -3.14 13.04 12.16
C GLU A 145 -2.97 13.18 10.66
N MET A 146 -4.09 13.20 9.92
CA MET A 146 -4.13 13.47 8.50
C MET A 146 -4.87 14.78 8.24
N ARG A 147 -4.24 15.69 7.50
CA ARG A 147 -4.76 17.02 7.22
C ARG A 147 -4.82 17.28 5.72
N GLN A 148 -5.85 18.00 5.30
CA GLN A 148 -5.96 18.54 3.96
C GLN A 148 -5.78 20.05 4.01
N ARG A 149 -5.15 20.62 2.97
CA ARG A 149 -5.05 22.07 2.78
C ARG A 149 -5.99 22.51 1.66
N LEU A 150 -6.45 23.76 1.73
CA LEU A 150 -7.21 24.46 0.67
C LEU A 150 -8.56 23.79 0.32
N VAL A 151 -9.16 23.04 1.25
CA VAL A 151 -10.48 22.43 1.06
C VAL A 151 -11.47 22.94 2.10
N ARG A 152 -12.73 23.10 1.71
CA ARG A 152 -13.81 23.54 2.61
C ARG A 152 -14.37 22.40 3.46
N THR A 153 -14.44 21.21 2.89
CA THR A 153 -14.92 20.01 3.58
C THR A 153 -13.78 19.01 3.63
N LEU A 154 -13.40 18.61 4.84
CA LEU A 154 -12.35 17.60 5.02
C LEU A 154 -12.91 16.21 4.71
N ALA A 155 -12.24 15.46 3.86
CA ALA A 155 -12.48 14.04 3.76
C ALA A 155 -12.10 13.36 5.09
N GLN A 156 -12.88 12.34 5.47
CA GLN A 156 -12.54 11.56 6.66
C GLN A 156 -11.29 10.71 6.34
N PRO A 157 -10.23 10.81 7.16
CA PRO A 157 -9.04 10.01 6.95
C PRO A 157 -9.35 8.52 6.97
N ARG A 158 -8.74 7.79 6.05
CA ARG A 158 -8.82 6.32 5.98
C ARG A 158 -7.40 5.81 5.73
N PHE A 159 -6.86 5.02 6.67
CA PHE A 159 -5.49 4.49 6.54
C PHE A 159 -5.35 3.09 7.10
N LEU A 160 -4.26 2.43 6.76
CA LEU A 160 -3.77 1.26 7.46
C LEU A 160 -2.30 1.43 7.84
N VAL A 161 -1.89 0.71 8.87
CA VAL A 161 -0.52 0.70 9.38
C VAL A 161 -0.04 -0.75 9.47
N GLY A 162 0.94 -1.12 8.65
CA GLY A 162 1.72 -2.34 8.83
C GLY A 162 2.86 -2.09 9.79
N GLU A 163 2.97 -2.89 10.84
CA GLU A 163 4.08 -2.89 11.78
C GLU A 163 5.04 -4.04 11.48
N PHE A 164 6.33 -3.76 11.56
CA PHE A 164 7.39 -4.71 11.23
C PHE A 164 8.56 -4.61 12.20
N GLU A 165 9.39 -5.64 12.18
CA GLU A 165 10.71 -5.63 12.77
C GLU A 165 11.73 -6.24 11.81
N ASP A 166 12.98 -5.78 11.88
CA ASP A 166 14.11 -6.42 11.19
C ASP A 166 14.76 -7.51 12.08
N ALA A 167 15.83 -8.14 11.58
CA ALA A 167 16.55 -9.19 12.29
C ALA A 167 17.23 -8.70 13.60
N GLN A 168 17.40 -7.39 13.77
CA GLN A 168 17.94 -6.76 14.98
C GLN A 168 16.84 -6.29 15.95
N GLY A 169 15.56 -6.55 15.62
CA GLY A 169 14.41 -6.10 16.40
C GLY A 169 14.09 -4.61 16.26
N ARG A 170 14.67 -3.91 15.27
CA ARG A 170 14.33 -2.49 15.03
C ARG A 170 12.95 -2.40 14.42
N PRO A 171 12.08 -1.51 14.93
CA PRO A 171 10.72 -1.38 14.47
C PRO A 171 10.60 -0.52 13.21
N TYR A 172 9.67 -0.93 12.33
CA TYR A 172 9.32 -0.21 11.11
C TYR A 172 7.81 -0.11 10.96
N LEU A 173 7.37 0.89 10.19
CA LEU A 173 5.98 1.14 9.86
C LEU A 173 5.82 1.28 8.34
N MET A 174 4.77 0.69 7.78
CA MET A 174 4.25 1.04 6.46
C MET A 174 2.87 1.66 6.65
N ILE A 175 2.77 2.97 6.44
CA ILE A 175 1.50 3.70 6.55
C ILE A 175 0.95 3.91 5.15
N VAL A 176 -0.31 3.53 4.91
CA VAL A 176 -0.96 3.63 3.60
C VAL A 176 -2.22 4.46 3.70
N ASN A 177 -2.34 5.45 2.83
CA ASN A 177 -3.57 6.20 2.62
C ASN A 177 -4.59 5.34 1.88
N LYS A 178 -5.73 4.99 2.50
CA LYS A 178 -6.78 4.18 1.86
C LYS A 178 -7.75 5.00 0.99
N ASP A 179 -7.61 6.32 0.97
CA ASP A 179 -8.42 7.19 0.12
C ASP A 179 -7.84 7.18 -1.32
N LEU A 180 -8.70 6.97 -2.32
CA LEU A 180 -8.32 6.90 -3.73
C LEU A 180 -8.42 8.25 -4.46
N ALA A 181 -8.93 9.29 -3.79
CA ALA A 181 -9.14 10.60 -4.38
C ALA A 181 -8.35 11.72 -3.69
N ASN A 182 -8.11 11.60 -2.38
CA ASN A 182 -7.58 12.69 -1.56
C ASN A 182 -6.14 12.43 -1.10
N SER A 183 -5.32 13.48 -1.19
CA SER A 183 -3.98 13.55 -0.58
C SER A 183 -4.07 14.14 0.81
N PHE A 184 -3.23 13.65 1.72
CA PHE A 184 -3.16 14.16 3.09
C PHE A 184 -1.72 14.47 3.47
N GLN A 185 -1.51 15.63 4.09
CA GLN A 185 -0.36 15.86 4.95
C GLN A 185 -0.57 15.07 6.23
N PHE A 186 0.46 14.40 6.74
CA PHE A 186 0.29 13.57 7.91
C PHE A 186 1.45 13.71 8.91
N SER A 187 1.15 13.42 10.16
CA SER A 187 2.11 13.30 11.24
C SER A 187 1.82 12.06 12.06
N VAL A 188 2.84 11.54 12.73
CA VAL A 188 2.77 10.29 13.49
C VAL A 188 3.27 10.55 14.90
N GLU A 189 2.46 10.17 15.89
CA GLU A 189 2.84 10.12 17.29
C GLU A 189 3.07 8.67 17.72
N LEU A 190 4.26 8.39 18.22
CA LEU A 190 4.63 7.06 18.70
C LEU A 190 4.14 6.83 20.14
N LYS A 191 3.79 5.58 20.51
CA LYS A 191 3.48 5.21 21.89
C LYS A 191 4.68 5.35 22.82
N LYS A 192 5.88 5.04 22.33
CA LYS A 192 7.13 5.25 23.07
C LYS A 192 7.65 6.65 22.81
N PRO A 193 7.73 7.53 23.82
CA PRO A 193 8.28 8.87 23.64
C PRO A 193 9.75 8.88 23.22
N GLY A 194 10.14 9.87 22.43
CA GLY A 194 11.54 10.10 22.04
C GLY A 194 12.02 9.30 20.82
N GLY A 195 11.21 8.42 20.27
CA GLY A 195 11.52 7.74 19.01
C GLY A 195 11.58 8.73 17.84
N LYS A 196 12.60 8.59 16.98
CA LYS A 196 12.75 9.39 15.76
C LYS A 196 12.31 8.58 14.56
N LEU A 197 11.54 9.20 13.67
CA LEU A 197 11.09 8.58 12.44
C LEU A 197 12.04 8.93 11.29
N VAL A 198 12.47 7.91 10.56
CA VAL A 198 13.29 8.01 9.36
C VAL A 198 12.51 7.41 8.19
N ARG A 199 12.23 8.22 7.17
CA ARG A 199 11.53 7.78 5.95
C ARG A 199 12.49 7.12 4.99
N TYR A 200 12.07 6.04 4.34
CA TYR A 200 12.76 5.52 3.16
C TYR A 200 12.12 6.09 1.89
N SER A 201 12.94 6.77 1.09
CA SER A 201 12.48 7.36 -0.18
C SER A 201 12.08 6.26 -1.18
N PRO A 202 10.86 6.28 -1.74
CA PRO A 202 10.45 5.31 -2.76
C PRO A 202 11.13 5.56 -4.11
N TYR A 203 11.90 6.66 -4.24
CA TYR A 203 12.63 6.99 -5.47
C TYR A 203 14.10 6.59 -5.41
N SER A 204 14.74 6.73 -4.27
CA SER A 204 16.17 6.46 -4.10
C SER A 204 16.48 5.23 -3.24
N GLY A 205 15.50 4.71 -2.48
CA GLY A 205 15.69 3.68 -1.47
C GLY A 205 16.48 4.12 -0.24
N LYS A 206 16.89 5.39 -0.18
CA LYS A 206 17.75 5.91 0.91
C LYS A 206 16.91 6.43 2.08
N PRO A 207 17.47 6.35 3.31
CA PRO A 207 16.83 6.96 4.48
C PRO A 207 16.90 8.49 4.39
N GLU A 208 15.78 9.14 4.74
CA GLU A 208 15.59 10.58 4.75
C GLU A 208 14.90 11.01 6.05
N PRO A 209 15.14 12.22 6.58
CA PRO A 209 14.40 12.72 7.73
C PRO A 209 12.90 12.79 7.47
N PHE A 210 12.10 12.42 8.47
CA PHE A 210 10.64 12.53 8.48
C PHE A 210 10.20 13.63 9.49
N GLY A 211 8.99 14.16 9.29
CA GLY A 211 8.41 15.21 10.17
C GLY A 211 8.52 16.62 9.59
N ARG A 212 8.70 16.74 8.28
CA ARG A 212 8.74 18.01 7.57
C ARG A 212 7.34 18.41 7.07
N GLU A 213 7.17 19.70 6.80
CA GLU A 213 5.92 20.26 6.26
C GLU A 213 5.45 19.64 4.93
N MET A 214 6.38 19.00 4.22
CA MET A 214 6.15 18.38 2.91
C MET A 214 5.91 16.86 2.97
N ASP A 215 5.68 16.29 4.15
CA ASP A 215 5.33 14.87 4.27
C ASP A 215 3.85 14.65 3.93
N TRP A 216 3.60 14.26 2.70
CA TRP A 216 2.28 14.01 2.13
C TRP A 216 2.13 12.57 1.64
N LEU A 217 0.93 12.03 1.79
CA LEU A 217 0.50 10.78 1.16
C LEU A 217 -0.50 11.10 0.06
N ALA A 218 -0.13 10.78 -1.18
CA ALA A 218 -1.03 10.82 -2.33
C ALA A 218 -2.12 9.73 -2.20
N PRO A 219 -3.17 9.77 -3.04
CA PRO A 219 -4.20 8.73 -3.06
C PRO A 219 -3.61 7.32 -3.20
N GLY A 220 -3.99 6.43 -2.31
CA GLY A 220 -3.52 5.04 -2.26
C GLY A 220 -2.05 4.87 -1.85
N ALA A 221 -1.26 5.93 -1.77
CA ALA A 221 0.19 5.85 -1.54
C ALA A 221 0.54 5.41 -0.12
N GLY A 222 1.71 4.79 0.00
CA GLY A 222 2.28 4.39 1.27
C GLY A 222 3.65 5.01 1.54
N VAL A 223 4.06 4.97 2.80
CA VAL A 223 5.39 5.41 3.26
C VAL A 223 5.99 4.37 4.18
N LEU A 224 7.24 4.03 3.94
CA LEU A 224 8.04 3.18 4.83
C LEU A 224 8.83 4.04 5.79
N LEU A 225 8.63 3.83 7.09
CA LEU A 225 9.30 4.53 8.19
C LEU A 225 10.05 3.55 9.07
N ARG A 226 11.27 3.90 9.50
CA ARG A 226 11.97 3.24 10.60
C ARG A 226 11.85 4.08 11.85
N ILE A 227 11.77 3.44 13.01
CA ILE A 227 11.79 4.07 14.32
C ILE A 227 13.17 3.87 14.94
N ASP A 228 13.89 4.98 15.19
CA ASP A 228 15.21 5.02 15.84
C ASP A 228 15.09 5.43 17.32
#